data_97fb432262632b63156ed54bae806fd8
#
_entry.id   97fb432262632b63156ed54bae806fd8
#
_cell.length_a   1.000
_cell.length_b   1.000
_cell.length_c   1.000
_cell.angle_alpha   90.00
_cell.angle_beta   90.00
_cell.angle_gamma   90.00
#
_symmetry.space_group_name_H-M   'P 1'
#
loop_
_entity.id
_entity.type
_entity.pdbx_description
1 polymer ?
#
loop_
_entity_poly.entity_id
_entity_poly.type
_entity_poly.pdbx_seq_one_letter_code
_entity_poly.pdbx_strand_id
1 'polypeptide(L)'
;MWILSILSVIAVVPLVWNYFCKKSELDKVRSAYGQEIEIAGIKMTADVKGQGNKPTIILLPGWGSASPILEFLPLAKALAENFCVITIEPFGYGLSDGNSTERTISTIVRELHECTQKLGCKEYYFMAHSISGLYSLYWANEYPQEVKGFIGIDPSVPKQSDRGRFQSA
;
A
#
# COMPACT_ATOMS: atom_id res chain seq x y z
N MET A 1 11.79 48.36 -15.50
CA MET A 1 11.59 47.15 -16.34
C MET A 1 12.53 46.00 -15.95
N TRP A 2 13.83 46.18 -15.87
CA TRP A 2 14.83 45.14 -15.60
C TRP A 2 14.62 44.42 -14.27
N ILE A 3 14.21 45.07 -13.19
CA ILE A 3 14.00 44.46 -11.87
C ILE A 3 12.86 43.41 -11.91
N LEU A 4 11.75 43.72 -12.60
CA LEU A 4 10.62 42.79 -12.76
C LEU A 4 11.04 41.54 -13.57
N SER A 5 11.88 41.72 -14.59
CA SER A 5 12.41 40.60 -15.37
C SER A 5 13.34 39.71 -14.55
N ILE A 6 14.18 40.27 -13.70
CA ILE A 6 15.05 39.50 -12.79
C ILE A 6 14.22 38.72 -11.76
N LEU A 7 13.21 39.36 -11.16
CA LEU A 7 12.32 38.72 -10.19
C LEU A 7 11.53 37.56 -10.83
N SER A 8 11.05 37.71 -12.07
CA SER A 8 10.37 36.62 -12.77
C SER A 8 11.30 35.44 -13.07
N VAL A 9 12.55 35.68 -13.45
CA VAL A 9 13.54 34.62 -13.68
C VAL A 9 13.85 33.88 -12.37
N ILE A 10 14.05 34.59 -11.26
CA ILE A 10 14.29 34.00 -9.94
C ILE A 10 13.12 33.14 -9.50
N ALA A 11 11.87 33.49 -9.83
CA ALA A 11 10.70 32.69 -9.50
C ALA A 11 10.50 31.48 -10.44
N VAL A 12 10.70 31.65 -11.74
CA VAL A 12 10.42 30.62 -12.75
C VAL A 12 11.49 29.55 -12.80
N VAL A 13 12.77 29.90 -12.70
CA VAL A 13 13.88 28.94 -12.79
C VAL A 13 13.77 27.82 -11.74
N PRO A 14 13.54 28.09 -10.44
CA PRO A 14 13.37 27.02 -9.44
C PRO A 14 12.14 26.14 -9.69
N LEU A 15 11.05 26.71 -10.20
CA LEU A 15 9.84 25.94 -10.50
C LEU A 15 10.08 24.97 -11.66
N VAL A 16 10.72 25.43 -12.73
CA VAL A 16 11.09 24.61 -13.88
C VAL A 16 12.11 23.54 -13.47
N TRP A 17 13.13 23.92 -12.71
CA TRP A 17 14.12 22.99 -12.19
C TRP A 17 13.49 21.90 -11.32
N ASN A 18 12.63 22.28 -10.38
CA ASN A 18 11.91 21.35 -9.51
C ASN A 18 11.02 20.40 -10.31
N TYR A 19 10.35 20.90 -11.38
CA TYR A 19 9.55 20.06 -12.26
C TYR A 19 10.39 18.98 -12.95
N PHE A 20 11.54 19.34 -13.51
CA PHE A 20 12.44 18.38 -14.17
C PHE A 20 13.09 17.41 -13.18
N CYS A 21 13.51 17.89 -12.01
CA CYS A 21 14.07 17.04 -10.96
C CYS A 21 13.02 16.01 -10.49
N LYS A 22 11.82 16.45 -10.16
CA LYS A 22 10.71 15.53 -9.77
C LYS A 22 10.43 14.49 -10.84
N LYS A 23 10.38 14.87 -12.10
CA LYS A 23 10.13 13.94 -13.20
C LYS A 23 11.25 12.89 -13.30
N SER A 24 12.51 13.32 -13.26
CA SER A 24 13.66 12.42 -13.33
C SER A 24 13.74 11.48 -12.11
N GLU A 25 13.40 11.97 -10.92
CA GLU A 25 13.34 11.15 -9.70
C GLU A 25 12.21 10.14 -9.75
N LEU A 26 11.02 10.53 -10.19
CA LEU A 26 9.88 9.63 -10.37
C LEU A 26 10.17 8.53 -11.38
N ASP A 27 10.83 8.84 -12.49
CA ASP A 27 11.19 7.84 -13.50
C ASP A 27 12.20 6.82 -12.94
N LYS A 28 13.16 7.26 -12.13
CA LYS A 28 14.10 6.37 -11.43
C LYS A 28 13.41 5.50 -10.39
N VAL A 29 12.51 6.07 -9.62
CA VAL A 29 11.73 5.34 -8.62
C VAL A 29 10.84 4.31 -9.30
N ARG A 30 10.11 4.67 -10.35
CA ARG A 30 9.24 3.76 -11.10
C ARG A 30 9.96 2.54 -11.65
N SER A 31 11.19 2.69 -12.12
CA SER A 31 11.99 1.57 -12.65
C SER A 31 12.41 0.54 -11.59
N ALA A 32 12.43 0.93 -10.30
CA ALA A 32 12.83 0.09 -9.17
C ALA A 32 11.65 -0.30 -8.25
N TYR A 33 10.43 0.08 -8.61
CA TYR A 33 9.32 0.19 -7.69
C TYR A 33 8.16 -0.71 -8.11
N GLY A 34 8.11 -1.91 -7.55
CA GLY A 34 6.96 -2.80 -7.67
C GLY A 34 6.45 -3.06 -9.10
N GLN A 35 5.24 -3.54 -9.17
CA GLN A 35 4.52 -3.79 -10.41
C GLN A 35 3.12 -3.17 -10.36
N GLU A 36 2.61 -2.73 -11.50
CA GLU A 36 1.25 -2.20 -11.64
C GLU A 36 0.27 -3.35 -11.88
N ILE A 37 -0.76 -3.41 -11.05
CA ILE A 37 -1.86 -4.38 -11.15
C ILE A 37 -3.13 -3.61 -11.51
N GLU A 38 -3.76 -3.95 -12.62
CA GLU A 38 -5.02 -3.33 -13.00
C GLU A 38 -6.20 -3.90 -12.20
N ILE A 39 -6.90 -3.02 -11.47
CA ILE A 39 -8.09 -3.33 -10.68
C ILE A 39 -9.22 -2.44 -11.16
N ALA A 40 -10.26 -3.01 -11.71
CA ALA A 40 -11.42 -2.26 -12.24
C ALA A 40 -11.05 -1.12 -13.21
N GLY A 41 -10.01 -1.32 -14.05
CA GLY A 41 -9.57 -0.35 -15.06
C GLY A 41 -8.62 0.75 -14.54
N ILE A 42 -8.22 0.72 -13.28
CA ILE A 42 -7.24 1.61 -12.67
C ILE A 42 -6.08 0.83 -12.06
N LYS A 43 -4.93 1.46 -11.89
CA LYS A 43 -3.69 0.78 -11.52
C LYS A 43 -3.41 0.86 -10.04
N MET A 44 -3.22 -0.29 -9.42
CA MET A 44 -2.73 -0.45 -8.07
C MET A 44 -1.29 -0.95 -8.11
N THR A 45 -0.41 -0.39 -7.29
CA THR A 45 1.00 -0.78 -7.23
C THR A 45 1.24 -1.77 -6.10
N ALA A 46 1.99 -2.82 -6.39
CA ALA A 46 2.43 -3.79 -5.40
C ALA A 46 3.88 -4.21 -5.65
N ASP A 47 4.62 -4.47 -4.58
CA ASP A 47 5.98 -4.98 -4.64
C ASP A 47 6.04 -6.39 -4.04
N VAL A 48 6.72 -7.31 -4.73
CA VAL A 48 6.88 -8.71 -4.31
C VAL A 48 8.34 -9.02 -4.11
N LYS A 49 8.70 -9.39 -2.90
CA LYS A 49 10.06 -9.83 -2.55
C LYS A 49 10.05 -11.28 -2.04
N GLY A 50 11.15 -12.00 -2.22
CA GLY A 50 11.23 -13.41 -1.81
C GLY A 50 10.27 -14.30 -2.59
N GLN A 51 10.03 -14.01 -3.87
CA GLN A 51 9.12 -14.79 -4.72
C GLN A 51 9.49 -16.27 -4.72
N GLY A 52 8.50 -17.12 -4.45
CA GLY A 52 8.69 -18.56 -4.35
C GLY A 52 8.89 -19.07 -2.91
N ASN A 53 9.26 -18.21 -1.97
CA ASN A 53 9.30 -18.56 -0.56
C ASN A 53 7.88 -18.71 0.01
N LYS A 54 7.76 -19.48 1.07
CA LYS A 54 6.49 -19.64 1.81
C LYS A 54 6.78 -19.63 3.31
N PRO A 55 5.85 -19.16 4.12
CA PRO A 55 4.54 -18.59 3.77
C PRO A 55 4.59 -17.18 3.14
N THR A 56 3.45 -16.73 2.60
CA THR A 56 3.28 -15.38 2.07
C THR A 56 2.84 -14.42 3.18
N ILE A 57 3.43 -13.25 3.22
CA ILE A 57 3.07 -12.13 4.13
C ILE A 57 2.64 -10.95 3.28
N ILE A 58 1.46 -10.41 3.58
CA ILE A 58 0.96 -9.17 2.98
C ILE A 58 1.19 -8.02 3.98
N LEU A 59 2.01 -7.05 3.58
CA LEU A 59 2.25 -5.81 4.32
C LEU A 59 1.23 -4.75 3.91
N LEU A 60 0.50 -4.23 4.89
CA LEU A 60 -0.52 -3.21 4.69
C LEU A 60 -0.18 -1.94 5.49
N PRO A 61 -0.21 -0.74 4.84
CA PRO A 61 0.23 0.51 5.43
C PRO A 61 -0.76 1.11 6.42
N GLY A 62 -0.28 2.05 7.24
CA GLY A 62 -1.11 2.96 8.00
C GLY A 62 -1.77 4.03 7.11
N TRP A 63 -2.71 4.77 7.68
CA TRP A 63 -3.35 5.88 6.99
C TRP A 63 -2.36 7.00 6.69
N GLY A 64 -2.42 7.54 5.48
CA GLY A 64 -1.58 8.67 5.07
C GLY A 64 -0.12 8.33 4.76
N SER A 65 0.24 7.04 4.67
CA SER A 65 1.56 6.61 4.18
C SER A 65 1.80 7.16 2.77
N ALA A 66 2.89 7.91 2.59
CA ALA A 66 3.20 8.53 1.31
C ALA A 66 3.71 7.52 0.28
N SER A 67 4.39 6.46 0.75
CA SER A 67 4.97 5.42 -0.09
C SER A 67 5.16 4.13 0.72
N PRO A 68 4.11 3.32 0.86
CA PRO A 68 4.16 2.06 1.61
C PRO A 68 5.31 1.15 1.23
N ILE A 69 5.58 1.01 -0.07
CA ILE A 69 6.67 0.14 -0.56
C ILE A 69 8.02 0.62 -0.06
N LEU A 70 8.27 1.93 -0.04
CA LEU A 70 9.55 2.48 0.46
C LEU A 70 9.61 2.46 2.00
N GLU A 71 8.51 2.72 2.68
CA GLU A 71 8.44 2.70 4.15
C GLU A 71 8.73 1.29 4.68
N PHE A 72 8.14 0.27 4.07
CA PHE A 72 8.36 -1.12 4.46
C PHE A 72 9.59 -1.77 3.82
N LEU A 73 10.31 -1.09 2.93
CA LEU A 73 11.42 -1.68 2.18
C LEU A 73 12.47 -2.39 3.05
N PRO A 74 12.94 -1.83 4.18
CA PRO A 74 13.89 -2.53 5.05
C PRO A 74 13.30 -3.81 5.66
N LEU A 75 12.06 -3.74 6.13
CA LEU A 75 11.35 -4.87 6.72
C LEU A 75 11.07 -5.95 5.67
N ALA A 76 10.57 -5.55 4.50
CA ALA A 76 10.28 -6.47 3.40
C ALA A 76 11.53 -7.20 2.93
N LYS A 77 12.68 -6.52 2.84
CA LYS A 77 13.97 -7.14 2.49
C LYS A 77 14.41 -8.18 3.53
N ALA A 78 14.31 -7.85 4.81
CA ALA A 78 14.70 -8.77 5.88
C ALA A 78 13.79 -10.02 5.92
N LEU A 79 12.49 -9.83 5.78
CA LEU A 79 11.52 -10.94 5.74
C LEU A 79 11.66 -11.78 4.48
N ALA A 80 12.06 -11.21 3.35
CA ALA A 80 12.16 -11.90 2.07
C ALA A 80 13.23 -13.00 2.02
N GLU A 81 14.12 -13.06 3.00
CA GLU A 81 15.06 -14.18 3.14
C GLU A 81 14.34 -15.51 3.37
N ASN A 82 13.18 -15.51 4.03
CA ASN A 82 12.44 -16.69 4.41
C ASN A 82 10.98 -16.74 3.96
N PHE A 83 10.41 -15.58 3.57
CA PHE A 83 9.00 -15.40 3.25
C PHE A 83 8.81 -14.80 1.86
N CYS A 84 7.68 -15.08 1.23
CA CYS A 84 7.20 -14.25 0.14
C CYS A 84 6.52 -13.03 0.75
N VAL A 85 7.01 -11.84 0.48
CA VAL A 85 6.52 -10.59 1.07
C VAL A 85 5.91 -9.72 -0.02
N ILE A 86 4.65 -9.37 0.15
CA ILE A 86 3.89 -8.51 -0.76
C ILE A 86 3.54 -7.23 -0.03
N THR A 87 4.04 -6.11 -0.52
CA THR A 87 3.64 -4.79 -0.04
C THR A 87 2.68 -4.19 -1.05
N ILE A 88 1.47 -3.87 -0.63
CA ILE A 88 0.44 -3.28 -1.51
C ILE A 88 0.26 -1.80 -1.15
N GLU A 89 0.22 -0.97 -2.17
CA GLU A 89 -0.16 0.44 -2.06
C GLU A 89 -1.64 0.57 -2.41
N PRO A 90 -2.53 0.80 -1.42
CA PRO A 90 -3.93 1.04 -1.71
C PRO A 90 -4.11 2.21 -2.68
N PHE A 91 -5.24 2.30 -3.36
CA PHE A 91 -5.53 3.45 -4.22
C PHE A 91 -5.37 4.78 -3.48
N GLY A 92 -4.66 5.73 -4.12
CA GLY A 92 -4.30 7.02 -3.56
C GLY A 92 -3.01 7.02 -2.71
N TYR A 93 -2.31 5.89 -2.62
CA TYR A 93 -1.02 5.76 -1.94
C TYR A 93 0.11 5.52 -2.94
N GLY A 94 1.29 6.04 -2.64
CA GLY A 94 2.50 5.82 -3.43
C GLY A 94 2.34 6.10 -4.92
N LEU A 95 2.55 5.09 -5.74
CA LEU A 95 2.39 5.16 -7.20
C LEU A 95 1.07 4.54 -7.69
N SER A 96 0.19 4.09 -6.79
CA SER A 96 -1.16 3.68 -7.16
C SER A 96 -2.01 4.86 -7.63
N ASP A 97 -2.85 4.62 -8.61
CA ASP A 97 -3.77 5.65 -9.11
C ASP A 97 -4.74 6.12 -8.00
N GLY A 98 -5.26 7.33 -8.15
CA GLY A 98 -6.38 7.81 -7.35
C GLY A 98 -7.66 7.05 -7.72
N ASN A 99 -8.56 6.87 -6.74
CA ASN A 99 -9.87 6.27 -6.95
C ASN A 99 -10.96 7.21 -6.41
N SER A 100 -11.96 7.49 -7.24
CA SER A 100 -13.10 8.34 -6.89
C SER A 100 -14.26 7.59 -6.23
N THR A 101 -14.17 6.27 -6.09
CA THR A 101 -15.20 5.48 -5.41
C THR A 101 -15.21 5.76 -3.91
N GLU A 102 -16.36 5.59 -3.28
CA GLU A 102 -16.50 5.75 -1.84
C GLU A 102 -15.53 4.82 -1.09
N ARG A 103 -14.76 5.39 -0.17
CA ARG A 103 -13.68 4.69 0.56
C ARG A 103 -14.20 4.01 1.83
N THR A 104 -15.17 3.11 1.68
CA THR A 104 -15.62 2.23 2.77
C THR A 104 -14.61 1.11 3.03
N ILE A 105 -14.64 0.51 4.22
CA ILE A 105 -13.79 -0.66 4.53
C ILE A 105 -14.02 -1.79 3.53
N SER A 106 -15.27 -2.07 3.20
CA SER A 106 -15.63 -3.13 2.25
C SER A 106 -15.07 -2.86 0.85
N THR A 107 -15.12 -1.60 0.37
CA THR A 107 -14.56 -1.22 -0.93
C THR A 107 -13.05 -1.39 -0.94
N ILE A 108 -12.35 -0.87 0.09
CA ILE A 108 -10.89 -0.97 0.20
C ILE A 108 -10.45 -2.43 0.26
N VAL A 109 -11.09 -3.24 1.10
CA VAL A 109 -10.74 -4.65 1.24
C VAL A 109 -10.98 -5.44 -0.05
N ARG A 110 -12.09 -5.19 -0.74
CA ARG A 110 -12.36 -5.83 -2.04
C ARG A 110 -11.27 -5.52 -3.07
N GLU A 111 -10.83 -4.26 -3.15
CA GLU A 111 -9.79 -3.82 -4.08
C GLU A 111 -8.44 -4.47 -3.76
N LEU A 112 -8.05 -4.47 -2.48
CA LEU A 112 -6.83 -5.11 -2.01
C LEU A 112 -6.86 -6.63 -2.21
N HIS A 113 -8.01 -7.27 -1.96
CA HIS A 113 -8.21 -8.69 -2.19
C HIS A 113 -8.06 -9.03 -3.68
N GLU A 114 -8.70 -8.26 -4.58
CA GLU A 114 -8.55 -8.46 -6.02
C GLU A 114 -7.09 -8.33 -6.46
N CYS A 115 -6.34 -7.36 -5.93
CA CYS A 115 -4.91 -7.23 -6.16
C CYS A 115 -4.16 -8.50 -5.74
N THR A 116 -4.44 -9.01 -4.55
CA THR A 116 -3.82 -10.21 -4.00
C THR A 116 -4.14 -11.45 -4.86
N GLN A 117 -5.37 -11.59 -5.34
CA GLN A 117 -5.77 -12.68 -6.22
C GLN A 117 -5.04 -12.60 -7.58
N LYS A 118 -4.90 -11.41 -8.16
CA LYS A 118 -4.16 -11.21 -9.41
C LYS A 118 -2.67 -11.49 -9.28
N LEU A 119 -2.11 -11.35 -8.07
CA LEU A 119 -0.76 -11.78 -7.72
C LEU A 119 -0.63 -13.29 -7.49
N GLY A 120 -1.73 -14.04 -7.58
CA GLY A 120 -1.74 -15.50 -7.44
C GLY A 120 -1.67 -16.01 -6.01
N CYS A 121 -1.95 -15.16 -5.01
CA CYS A 121 -1.88 -15.54 -3.61
C CYS A 121 -3.18 -16.22 -3.18
N LYS A 122 -3.06 -17.42 -2.61
CA LYS A 122 -4.21 -18.21 -2.13
C LYS A 122 -4.32 -18.23 -0.62
N GLU A 123 -3.18 -18.20 0.06
CA GLU A 123 -3.07 -18.26 1.52
C GLU A 123 -1.97 -17.33 1.98
N TYR A 124 -2.24 -16.53 3.02
CA TYR A 124 -1.32 -15.50 3.48
C TYR A 124 -1.54 -15.12 4.94
N TYR A 125 -0.51 -14.51 5.51
CA TYR A 125 -0.54 -13.81 6.78
C TYR A 125 -0.61 -12.31 6.52
N PHE A 126 -1.34 -11.59 7.33
CA PHE A 126 -1.24 -10.12 7.33
C PHE A 126 -0.17 -9.63 8.28
N MET A 127 0.56 -8.61 7.87
CA MET A 127 1.33 -7.74 8.73
C MET A 127 0.85 -6.32 8.47
N ALA A 128 0.06 -5.77 9.40
CA ALA A 128 -0.73 -4.57 9.17
C ALA A 128 -0.42 -3.48 10.18
N HIS A 129 -0.19 -2.27 9.67
CA HIS A 129 0.08 -1.07 10.47
C HIS A 129 -1.18 -0.24 10.65
N SER A 130 -1.42 0.21 11.90
CA SER A 130 -2.44 1.19 12.24
C SER A 130 -3.84 0.83 11.68
N ILE A 131 -4.46 1.71 10.88
CA ILE A 131 -5.80 1.53 10.29
C ILE A 131 -5.96 0.21 9.53
N SER A 132 -4.89 -0.32 8.94
CA SER A 132 -4.93 -1.60 8.22
C SER A 132 -5.20 -2.80 9.13
N GLY A 133 -5.10 -2.63 10.44
CA GLY A 133 -5.63 -3.61 11.40
C GLY A 133 -7.13 -3.85 11.23
N LEU A 134 -7.92 -2.78 11.03
CA LEU A 134 -9.36 -2.89 10.77
C LEU A 134 -9.63 -3.56 9.41
N TYR A 135 -8.85 -3.21 8.38
CA TYR A 135 -8.99 -3.82 7.06
C TYR A 135 -8.68 -5.31 7.11
N SER A 136 -7.62 -5.71 7.79
CA SER A 136 -7.21 -7.11 7.94
C SER A 136 -8.25 -7.95 8.69
N LEU A 137 -8.86 -7.39 9.74
CA LEU A 137 -9.92 -8.07 10.51
C LEU A 137 -11.19 -8.24 9.66
N TYR A 138 -11.59 -7.18 8.94
CA TYR A 138 -12.72 -7.27 8.01
C TYR A 138 -12.46 -8.29 6.91
N TRP A 139 -11.27 -8.26 6.32
CA TRP A 139 -10.83 -9.18 5.26
C TRP A 139 -10.81 -10.64 5.75
N ALA A 140 -10.27 -10.90 6.95
CA ALA A 140 -10.27 -12.23 7.53
C ALA A 140 -11.69 -12.78 7.79
N ASN A 141 -12.66 -11.91 8.05
CA ASN A 141 -14.05 -12.30 8.20
C ASN A 141 -14.73 -12.64 6.85
N GLU A 142 -14.41 -11.86 5.80
CA GLU A 142 -14.95 -12.10 4.45
C GLU A 142 -14.32 -13.31 3.75
N TYR A 143 -13.02 -13.55 3.98
CA TYR A 143 -12.23 -14.58 3.30
C TYR A 143 -11.44 -15.46 4.30
N PRO A 144 -12.11 -16.12 5.26
CA PRO A 144 -11.44 -16.82 6.36
C PRO A 144 -10.58 -17.99 5.91
N GLN A 145 -10.80 -18.54 4.73
CA GLN A 145 -10.04 -19.68 4.21
C GLN A 145 -8.63 -19.27 3.75
N GLU A 146 -8.45 -18.00 3.38
CA GLU A 146 -7.22 -17.49 2.81
C GLU A 146 -6.28 -16.92 3.87
N VAL A 147 -6.84 -16.39 4.97
CA VAL A 147 -6.09 -15.70 6.02
C VAL A 147 -5.62 -16.71 7.07
N LYS A 148 -4.29 -16.92 7.17
CA LYS A 148 -3.67 -17.88 8.11
C LYS A 148 -3.26 -17.25 9.44
N GLY A 149 -3.19 -15.93 9.52
CA GLY A 149 -2.85 -15.22 10.75
C GLY A 149 -2.64 -13.73 10.53
N PHE A 150 -2.47 -13.05 11.64
CA PHE A 150 -2.37 -11.60 11.69
C PHE A 150 -1.25 -11.17 12.63
N ILE A 151 -0.40 -10.27 12.16
CA ILE A 151 0.66 -9.60 12.93
C ILE A 151 0.35 -8.10 12.91
N GLY A 152 0.07 -7.54 14.08
CA GLY A 152 -0.22 -6.11 14.21
C GLY A 152 1.06 -5.30 14.44
N ILE A 153 1.26 -4.27 13.63
CA ILE A 153 2.25 -3.21 13.87
C ILE A 153 1.46 -2.01 14.39
N ASP A 154 1.30 -1.92 15.72
CA ASP A 154 0.45 -0.93 16.39
C ASP A 154 -0.93 -0.80 15.71
N PRO A 155 -1.70 -1.90 15.58
CA PRO A 155 -2.89 -1.93 14.76
C PRO A 155 -4.07 -1.25 15.44
N SER A 156 -4.87 -0.53 14.64
CA SER A 156 -6.20 -0.14 15.09
C SER A 156 -7.11 -1.38 15.17
N VAL A 157 -7.79 -1.52 16.29
CA VAL A 157 -8.75 -2.62 16.53
C VAL A 157 -10.09 -2.05 17.00
N PRO A 158 -11.21 -2.75 16.80
CA PRO A 158 -12.50 -2.34 17.35
C PRO A 158 -12.42 -2.12 18.86
N LYS A 159 -13.19 -1.16 19.37
CA LYS A 159 -13.23 -0.86 20.81
C LYS A 159 -13.58 -2.12 21.63
N GLN A 160 -12.98 -2.24 22.79
CA GLN A 160 -13.18 -3.39 23.68
C GLN A 160 -14.65 -3.61 24.08
N SER A 161 -15.47 -2.55 24.07
CA SER A 161 -16.93 -2.62 24.26
C SER A 161 -17.65 -3.44 23.19
N ASP A 162 -17.04 -3.61 22.01
CA ASP A 162 -17.63 -4.37 20.90
C ASP A 162 -17.24 -5.85 20.90
N ARG A 163 -16.33 -6.27 21.78
CA ARG A 163 -15.85 -7.66 21.90
C ARG A 163 -16.95 -8.66 22.21
N GLY A 164 -18.03 -8.24 22.85
CA GLY A 164 -19.18 -9.11 23.15
C GLY A 164 -19.98 -9.57 21.92
N ARG A 165 -19.85 -8.88 20.78
CA ARG A 165 -20.55 -9.26 19.54
C ARG A 165 -19.85 -10.32 18.71
N PHE A 166 -18.54 -10.51 18.90
CA PHE A 166 -17.75 -11.47 18.14
C PHE A 166 -17.63 -12.85 18.82
N GLN A 167 -18.20 -13.02 20.03
CA GLN A 167 -18.16 -14.29 20.77
C GLN A 167 -19.43 -15.14 20.60
N SER A 168 -20.40 -14.71 19.82
CA SER A 168 -21.68 -15.39 19.62
C SER A 168 -21.97 -15.77 18.17
N ALA A 169 -20.96 -16.28 17.46
CA ALA A 169 -21.15 -16.92 16.16
C ALA A 169 -20.52 -18.31 16.17
#